data_6e1a14693b24e1ec0cf805df8d889e24
#
_entry.id   6e1a14693b24e1ec0cf805df8d889e24
#
_cell.length_a   1.000
_cell.length_b   1.000
_cell.length_c   1.000
_cell.angle_alpha   90.00
_cell.angle_beta   90.00
_cell.angle_gamma   90.00
#
_symmetry.space_group_name_H-M   'P 1'
#
loop_
_entity.id
_entity.type
_entity.pdbx_description
1 polymer ?
#
loop_
_entity_poly.entity_id
_entity_poly.type
_entity_poly.pdbx_seq_one_letter_code
_entity_poly.pdbx_strand_id
1 'polypeptide(L)'
;MNKTIITTALLAFSSAAAYANTISLDAVDGNVYQQTVQSPCVFSNPSCTNGGFAATALPTGGGVNGYDAFSPVYTGSTIFSIIGAGNSILLGLDINQASGQPAQTLSAFYMLKNGSVVDTFLFAGTGNVPAGNNGNGYADFLLSNFSSFLSTDTIQFHFVFNNANDGTENVFLIGAPGTPASIPEPTSLALLGSGLLLVAAKFRKKAKI
;
A
#
# COMPACT_ATOMS: atom_id res chain seq x y z
N MET A 1 -46.36 5.66 51.78
CA MET A 1 -45.51 6.55 50.96
C MET A 1 -44.27 5.74 50.46
N ASN A 2 -44.33 5.23 49.23
CA ASN A 2 -43.24 4.48 48.64
C ASN A 2 -42.31 5.44 47.89
N LYS A 3 -41.06 5.54 48.32
CA LYS A 3 -40.00 6.30 47.62
C LYS A 3 -39.34 5.41 46.57
N THR A 4 -39.66 5.65 45.33
CA THR A 4 -38.96 5.02 44.19
C THR A 4 -37.62 5.72 44.00
N ILE A 5 -36.49 5.01 44.19
CA ILE A 5 -35.15 5.49 43.91
C ILE A 5 -34.88 5.17 42.43
N ILE A 6 -34.82 6.21 41.61
CA ILE A 6 -34.38 6.10 40.20
C ILE A 6 -32.85 6.20 40.18
N THR A 7 -32.18 5.06 39.95
CA THR A 7 -30.72 5.03 39.75
C THR A 7 -30.42 5.32 38.28
N THR A 8 -29.99 6.52 38.00
CA THR A 8 -29.53 6.91 36.66
C THR A 8 -28.12 6.33 36.42
N ALA A 9 -28.00 5.30 35.61
CA ALA A 9 -26.71 4.77 35.17
C ALA A 9 -26.11 5.73 34.13
N LEU A 10 -25.05 6.44 34.51
CA LEU A 10 -24.26 7.28 33.60
C LEU A 10 -23.32 6.37 32.81
N LEU A 11 -23.65 6.05 31.55
CA LEU A 11 -22.77 5.38 30.62
C LEU A 11 -21.70 6.38 30.16
N ALA A 12 -20.50 6.29 30.72
CA ALA A 12 -19.34 7.00 30.24
C ALA A 12 -18.85 6.32 28.94
N PHE A 13 -19.17 6.89 27.79
CA PHE A 13 -18.53 6.55 26.55
C PHE A 13 -17.10 7.09 26.59
N SER A 14 -16.13 6.25 26.90
CA SER A 14 -14.72 6.55 26.64
C SER A 14 -14.52 6.46 25.13
N SER A 15 -14.48 7.60 24.43
CA SER A 15 -13.96 7.68 23.09
C SER A 15 -12.47 7.36 23.16
N ALA A 16 -12.08 6.13 22.84
CA ALA A 16 -10.68 5.81 22.55
C ALA A 16 -10.29 6.65 21.34
N ALA A 17 -9.46 7.67 21.54
CA ALA A 17 -8.80 8.35 20.43
C ALA A 17 -7.94 7.29 19.72
N ALA A 18 -8.39 6.84 18.55
CA ALA A 18 -7.57 6.03 17.69
C ALA A 18 -6.41 6.91 17.20
N TYR A 19 -5.22 6.69 17.72
CA TYR A 19 -4.02 7.34 17.20
C TYR A 19 -3.78 6.78 15.79
N ALA A 20 -3.80 7.67 14.79
CA ALA A 20 -3.37 7.30 13.44
C ALA A 20 -1.90 6.87 13.49
N ASN A 21 -1.56 5.79 12.81
CA ASN A 21 -0.16 5.38 12.66
C ASN A 21 0.58 6.42 11.80
N THR A 22 1.90 6.56 11.98
CA THR A 22 2.70 7.51 11.22
C THR A 22 3.27 6.82 9.99
N ILE A 23 2.88 7.30 8.80
CA ILE A 23 3.46 6.88 7.52
C ILE A 23 4.87 7.46 7.42
N SER A 24 5.83 6.65 6.97
CA SER A 24 7.19 7.09 6.64
C SER A 24 7.30 7.47 5.17
N LEU A 25 8.15 8.46 4.87
CA LEU A 25 8.57 8.85 3.52
C LEU A 25 10.09 8.65 3.43
N ASP A 26 10.52 7.67 2.65
CA ASP A 26 11.91 7.29 2.53
C ASP A 26 12.40 7.44 1.09
N ALA A 27 13.52 8.11 0.85
CA ALA A 27 14.12 8.20 -0.47
C ALA A 27 14.63 6.82 -0.93
N VAL A 28 14.51 6.55 -2.23
CA VAL A 28 14.98 5.29 -2.85
C VAL A 28 16.14 5.57 -3.77
N ASP A 29 17.24 4.84 -3.56
CA ASP A 29 18.37 4.89 -4.46
C ASP A 29 18.17 3.96 -5.67
N GLY A 30 18.25 4.53 -6.85
CA GLY A 30 18.23 3.78 -8.12
C GLY A 30 16.85 3.28 -8.55
N ASN A 31 16.84 2.55 -9.65
CA ASN A 31 15.62 2.06 -10.31
C ASN A 31 15.18 0.71 -9.71
N VAL A 32 14.74 0.71 -8.45
CA VAL A 32 14.38 -0.53 -7.72
C VAL A 32 12.91 -0.87 -7.90
N TYR A 33 12.01 0.10 -7.78
CA TYR A 33 10.58 -0.11 -7.82
C TYR A 33 9.98 0.56 -9.05
N GLN A 34 9.56 -0.25 -10.01
CA GLN A 34 9.01 0.25 -11.27
C GLN A 34 7.49 0.20 -11.28
N GLN A 35 6.89 1.27 -11.78
CA GLN A 35 5.48 1.31 -12.13
C GLN A 35 5.21 0.36 -13.30
N THR A 36 4.30 -0.58 -13.14
CA THR A 36 3.90 -1.57 -14.14
C THR A 36 2.43 -1.94 -13.96
N VAL A 37 1.91 -2.83 -14.81
CA VAL A 37 0.57 -3.42 -14.61
C VAL A 37 0.45 -4.16 -13.26
N GLN A 38 1.55 -4.75 -12.77
CA GLN A 38 1.62 -5.43 -11.46
C GLN A 38 1.85 -4.46 -10.29
N SER A 39 2.26 -3.24 -10.58
CA SER A 39 2.44 -2.14 -9.64
C SER A 39 1.65 -0.93 -10.11
N PRO A 40 0.28 -1.02 -10.12
CA PRO A 40 -0.57 -0.01 -10.73
C PRO A 40 -0.64 1.26 -9.91
N CYS A 41 -0.87 2.39 -10.58
CA CYS A 41 -1.07 3.67 -9.93
C CYS A 41 -2.40 3.73 -9.16
N VAL A 42 -2.35 4.41 -8.03
CA VAL A 42 -3.53 4.90 -7.28
C VAL A 42 -3.83 6.36 -7.58
N PHE A 43 -2.77 7.14 -7.88
CA PHE A 43 -2.84 8.47 -8.48
C PHE A 43 -1.91 8.51 -9.68
N SER A 44 -2.38 9.07 -10.79
CA SER A 44 -1.62 8.95 -12.03
C SER A 44 -1.82 10.11 -12.99
N ASN A 45 -0.81 10.31 -13.84
CA ASN A 45 -1.00 10.95 -15.12
C ASN A 45 -1.55 9.94 -16.15
N PRO A 46 -1.91 10.37 -17.36
CA PRO A 46 -2.41 9.47 -18.41
C PRO A 46 -1.41 8.40 -18.87
N SER A 47 -0.12 8.51 -18.53
CA SER A 47 0.93 7.57 -18.96
C SER A 47 1.07 6.35 -18.06
N CYS A 48 0.42 6.33 -16.91
CA CYS A 48 0.49 5.18 -16.00
C CYS A 48 -0.20 3.94 -16.58
N THR A 49 0.53 2.84 -16.66
CA THR A 49 0.00 1.57 -17.18
C THR A 49 -0.67 0.77 -16.06
N ASN A 50 -1.99 0.85 -15.95
CA ASN A 50 -2.75 0.30 -14.82
C ASN A 50 -3.36 -1.09 -15.04
N GLY A 51 -3.37 -1.60 -16.26
CA GLY A 51 -3.98 -2.90 -16.53
C GLY A 51 -5.49 -3.01 -16.15
N GLY A 52 -6.19 -1.86 -16.10
CA GLY A 52 -7.58 -1.79 -15.66
C GLY A 52 -7.77 -1.52 -14.17
N PHE A 53 -6.71 -1.38 -13.38
CA PHE A 53 -6.79 -0.92 -11.99
C PHE A 53 -7.27 0.53 -11.97
N ALA A 54 -8.26 0.84 -11.13
CA ALA A 54 -8.79 2.20 -11.04
C ALA A 54 -7.79 3.14 -10.36
N ALA A 55 -7.59 4.33 -10.94
CA ALA A 55 -6.73 5.38 -10.38
C ALA A 55 -7.43 6.72 -10.51
N THR A 56 -7.07 7.67 -9.65
CA THR A 56 -7.47 9.07 -9.81
C THR A 56 -6.48 9.76 -10.74
N ALA A 57 -6.99 10.32 -11.84
CA ALA A 57 -6.20 11.16 -12.72
C ALA A 57 -5.88 12.48 -12.01
N LEU A 58 -4.60 12.81 -11.91
CA LEU A 58 -4.15 14.09 -11.42
C LEU A 58 -4.15 15.12 -12.57
N PRO A 59 -4.35 16.40 -12.28
CA PRO A 59 -4.26 17.45 -13.29
C PRO A 59 -2.90 17.46 -13.98
N THR A 60 -2.91 17.65 -15.32
CA THR A 60 -1.70 17.71 -16.16
C THR A 60 -1.50 19.12 -16.69
N GLY A 61 -0.24 19.55 -16.84
CA GLY A 61 0.14 20.80 -17.50
C GLY A 61 0.84 21.81 -16.60
N GLY A 62 1.63 22.69 -17.24
CA GLY A 62 2.35 23.75 -16.55
C GLY A 62 1.39 24.75 -15.90
N GLY A 63 1.61 25.06 -14.63
CA GLY A 63 0.79 25.96 -13.83
C GLY A 63 -0.07 25.28 -12.77
N VAL A 64 -0.04 23.96 -12.66
CA VAL A 64 -0.61 23.23 -11.51
C VAL A 64 0.35 23.40 -10.34
N ASN A 65 -0.09 24.12 -9.30
CA ASN A 65 0.77 24.36 -8.12
C ASN A 65 0.70 23.23 -7.10
N GLY A 66 -0.16 22.23 -7.29
CA GLY A 66 -0.29 21.09 -6.39
C GLY A 66 -1.58 20.31 -6.57
N TYR A 67 -1.71 19.28 -5.75
CA TYR A 67 -2.84 18.35 -5.76
C TYR A 67 -3.41 18.22 -4.36
N ASP A 68 -4.73 18.14 -4.29
CA ASP A 68 -5.48 17.70 -3.10
C ASP A 68 -6.52 16.70 -3.62
N ALA A 69 -6.18 15.42 -3.59
CA ALA A 69 -6.91 14.40 -4.30
C ALA A 69 -7.12 13.14 -3.48
N PHE A 70 -8.30 12.52 -3.65
CA PHE A 70 -8.61 11.21 -3.12
C PHE A 70 -8.48 10.14 -4.21
N SER A 71 -7.93 8.99 -3.87
CA SER A 71 -7.97 7.83 -4.74
C SER A 71 -9.40 7.30 -4.86
N PRO A 72 -9.70 6.40 -5.82
CA PRO A 72 -10.88 5.55 -5.72
C PRO A 72 -10.91 4.80 -4.39
N VAL A 73 -12.10 4.38 -3.96
CA VAL A 73 -12.26 3.47 -2.83
C VAL A 73 -12.04 2.06 -3.32
N TYR A 74 -11.06 1.36 -2.75
CA TYR A 74 -10.74 -0.03 -3.06
C TYR A 74 -11.28 -0.94 -1.96
N THR A 75 -11.62 -2.19 -2.29
CA THR A 75 -11.75 -3.22 -1.26
C THR A 75 -10.37 -3.74 -0.87
N GLY A 76 -10.20 -4.19 0.36
CA GLY A 76 -8.94 -4.82 0.79
C GLY A 76 -8.56 -6.01 -0.10
N SER A 77 -9.55 -6.78 -0.60
CA SER A 77 -9.31 -7.85 -1.57
C SER A 77 -8.73 -7.35 -2.90
N THR A 78 -9.16 -6.17 -3.37
CA THR A 78 -8.59 -5.54 -4.57
C THR A 78 -7.13 -5.16 -4.36
N ILE A 79 -6.80 -4.57 -3.20
CA ILE A 79 -5.40 -4.25 -2.86
C ILE A 79 -4.58 -5.55 -2.77
N PHE A 80 -5.06 -6.58 -2.05
CA PHE A 80 -4.35 -7.87 -1.92
C PHE A 80 -4.14 -8.60 -3.25
N SER A 81 -5.01 -8.41 -4.24
CA SER A 81 -4.79 -8.99 -5.57
C SER A 81 -3.53 -8.42 -6.27
N ILE A 82 -3.11 -7.22 -5.88
CA ILE A 82 -1.90 -6.56 -6.41
C ILE A 82 -0.68 -6.88 -5.52
N ILE A 83 -0.79 -6.62 -4.22
CA ILE A 83 0.36 -6.71 -3.32
C ILE A 83 0.59 -8.12 -2.77
N GLY A 84 -0.34 -9.05 -2.98
CA GLY A 84 -0.36 -10.38 -2.36
C GLY A 84 -1.03 -10.40 -1.00
N ALA A 85 -1.71 -11.48 -0.68
CA ALA A 85 -2.42 -11.64 0.59
C ALA A 85 -1.47 -11.61 1.79
N GLY A 86 -1.82 -10.84 2.80
CA GLY A 86 -1.04 -10.71 4.04
C GLY A 86 0.17 -9.77 3.95
N ASN A 87 0.44 -9.19 2.78
CA ASN A 87 1.49 -8.18 2.64
C ASN A 87 1.01 -6.81 3.11
N SER A 88 1.95 -6.02 3.62
CA SER A 88 1.71 -4.61 3.96
C SER A 88 1.71 -3.74 2.71
N ILE A 89 0.93 -2.65 2.73
CA ILE A 89 0.98 -1.65 1.68
C ILE A 89 2.35 -0.98 1.69
N LEU A 90 2.90 -0.81 0.49
CA LEU A 90 4.02 0.03 0.17
C LEU A 90 3.63 0.81 -1.09
N LEU A 91 3.80 2.14 -1.08
CA LEU A 91 3.52 2.98 -2.23
C LEU A 91 4.80 3.62 -2.74
N GLY A 92 5.02 3.53 -4.05
CA GLY A 92 6.06 4.27 -4.75
C GLY A 92 5.54 5.64 -5.18
N LEU A 93 6.34 6.68 -4.97
CA LEU A 93 6.11 8.02 -5.48
C LEU A 93 7.19 8.31 -6.53
N ASP A 94 6.77 8.42 -7.79
CA ASP A 94 7.60 8.79 -8.95
C ASP A 94 7.42 10.28 -9.21
N ILE A 95 8.51 11.03 -9.06
CA ILE A 95 8.54 12.48 -9.13
C ILE A 95 8.83 12.92 -10.56
N ASN A 96 7.89 13.64 -11.15
CA ASN A 96 8.03 14.22 -12.48
C ASN A 96 8.52 15.69 -12.41
N GLN A 97 9.69 15.89 -11.81
CA GLN A 97 10.30 17.21 -11.65
C GLN A 97 11.73 17.17 -12.18
N ALA A 98 12.01 17.94 -13.21
CA ALA A 98 13.34 17.99 -13.85
C ALA A 98 14.42 18.48 -12.89
N SER A 99 15.63 17.96 -13.05
CA SER A 99 16.79 18.40 -12.30
C SER A 99 17.02 19.91 -12.44
N GLY A 100 17.28 20.59 -11.34
CA GLY A 100 17.47 22.05 -11.29
C GLY A 100 16.20 22.86 -11.04
N GLN A 101 15.03 22.22 -11.01
CA GLN A 101 13.78 22.85 -10.59
C GLN A 101 13.68 22.91 -9.05
N PRO A 102 12.84 23.80 -8.50
CA PRO A 102 12.60 23.85 -7.06
C PRO A 102 12.09 22.53 -6.52
N ALA A 103 12.46 22.19 -5.27
CA ALA A 103 11.93 21.04 -4.60
C ALA A 103 10.40 21.13 -4.42
N GLN A 104 9.74 20.01 -4.58
CA GLN A 104 8.31 19.85 -4.37
C GLN A 104 8.01 19.51 -2.91
N THR A 105 6.75 19.48 -2.54
CA THR A 105 6.34 19.23 -1.15
C THR A 105 5.20 18.23 -1.07
N LEU A 106 5.49 17.04 -0.55
CA LEU A 106 4.45 16.18 -0.02
C LEU A 106 4.03 16.75 1.34
N SER A 107 2.91 17.45 1.38
CA SER A 107 2.40 18.11 2.61
C SER A 107 1.67 17.14 3.50
N ALA A 108 0.87 16.24 2.91
CA ALA A 108 0.18 15.20 3.65
C ALA A 108 -0.10 13.98 2.78
N PHE A 109 -0.14 12.84 3.43
CA PHE A 109 -0.67 11.60 2.88
C PHE A 109 -1.44 10.86 3.96
N TYR A 110 -2.62 10.36 3.61
CA TYR A 110 -3.47 9.62 4.56
C TYR A 110 -3.91 8.30 3.94
N MET A 111 -4.04 7.28 4.79
CA MET A 111 -4.84 6.11 4.48
C MET A 111 -6.14 6.14 5.30
N LEU A 112 -7.25 6.03 4.60
CA LEU A 112 -8.56 5.87 5.19
C LEU A 112 -8.94 4.38 5.10
N LYS A 113 -9.37 3.83 6.23
CA LYS A 113 -9.94 2.49 6.34
C LYS A 113 -11.39 2.61 6.81
N ASN A 114 -12.32 2.07 6.03
CA ASN A 114 -13.77 2.16 6.31
C ASN A 114 -14.25 3.61 6.53
N GLY A 115 -13.69 4.55 5.73
CA GLY A 115 -14.01 5.97 5.79
C GLY A 115 -13.36 6.77 6.92
N SER A 116 -12.54 6.13 7.77
CA SER A 116 -11.83 6.80 8.86
C SER A 116 -10.33 6.82 8.62
N VAL A 117 -9.67 7.96 8.89
CA VAL A 117 -8.21 8.08 8.79
C VAL A 117 -7.57 7.16 9.84
N VAL A 118 -6.71 6.25 9.40
CA VAL A 118 -5.99 5.31 10.26
C VAL A 118 -4.47 5.51 10.19
N ASP A 119 -3.96 6.05 9.10
CA ASP A 119 -2.54 6.35 8.94
C ASP A 119 -2.35 7.76 8.38
N THR A 120 -1.27 8.43 8.80
CA THR A 120 -1.03 9.83 8.48
C THR A 120 0.46 10.09 8.27
N PHE A 121 0.78 10.79 7.18
CA PHE A 121 2.02 11.53 6.99
C PHE A 121 1.69 13.01 6.98
N LEU A 122 2.41 13.83 7.74
CA LEU A 122 2.27 15.29 7.74
C LEU A 122 3.64 15.95 7.72
N PHE A 123 3.79 16.96 6.87
CA PHE A 123 4.98 17.76 6.78
C PHE A 123 4.63 19.25 6.76
N ALA A 124 5.06 19.95 7.80
CA ALA A 124 4.77 21.39 7.97
C ALA A 124 5.75 22.33 7.26
N GLY A 125 6.83 21.78 6.65
CA GLY A 125 7.85 22.53 5.94
C GLY A 125 7.56 22.65 4.44
N THR A 126 8.62 22.95 3.69
CA THR A 126 8.61 22.98 2.23
C THR A 126 9.80 22.21 1.68
N GLY A 127 9.67 21.61 0.49
CA GLY A 127 10.80 21.02 -0.23
C GLY A 127 11.31 19.70 0.34
N ASN A 128 10.44 18.85 0.92
CA ASN A 128 10.81 17.52 1.36
C ASN A 128 10.98 16.49 0.23
N VAL A 129 10.62 16.88 -0.99
CA VAL A 129 10.73 16.06 -2.19
C VAL A 129 11.61 16.83 -3.19
N PRO A 130 12.93 16.59 -3.23
CA PRO A 130 13.82 17.25 -4.17
C PRO A 130 13.50 16.85 -5.60
N ALA A 131 13.80 17.76 -6.53
CA ALA A 131 13.72 17.50 -7.96
C ALA A 131 14.67 16.34 -8.34
N GLY A 132 14.20 15.44 -9.19
CA GLY A 132 14.89 14.20 -9.52
C GLY A 132 15.09 13.98 -11.02
N ASN A 133 14.41 13.01 -11.55
CA ASN A 133 14.70 12.37 -12.83
C ASN A 133 13.66 12.63 -13.93
N ASN A 134 12.71 13.55 -13.72
CA ASN A 134 11.71 13.90 -14.71
C ASN A 134 10.71 12.78 -15.04
N GLY A 135 10.33 11.98 -14.04
CA GLY A 135 9.30 10.95 -14.16
C GLY A 135 9.70 9.81 -15.10
N ASN A 136 10.52 8.91 -14.61
CA ASN A 136 11.04 7.79 -15.41
C ASN A 136 10.25 6.48 -15.18
N GLY A 137 9.18 6.52 -14.41
CA GLY A 137 8.36 5.36 -14.06
C GLY A 137 8.92 4.51 -12.91
N TYR A 138 9.92 5.01 -12.20
CA TYR A 138 10.47 4.39 -11.00
C TYR A 138 10.21 5.26 -9.78
N ALA A 139 10.01 4.64 -8.62
CA ALA A 139 9.84 5.38 -7.38
C ALA A 139 11.13 6.11 -6.98
N ASP A 140 11.01 7.40 -6.71
CA ASP A 140 12.04 8.21 -6.05
C ASP A 140 11.91 8.14 -4.53
N PHE A 141 10.68 7.94 -4.06
CA PHE A 141 10.36 7.79 -2.64
C PHE A 141 9.40 6.63 -2.40
N LEU A 142 9.46 6.08 -1.19
CA LEU A 142 8.51 5.10 -0.67
C LEU A 142 7.71 5.70 0.48
N LEU A 143 6.40 5.48 0.43
CA LEU A 143 5.52 5.64 1.56
C LEU A 143 5.30 4.26 2.17
N SER A 144 5.64 4.10 3.44
CA SER A 144 5.63 2.83 4.16
C SER A 144 4.99 2.96 5.55
N ASN A 145 4.97 1.88 6.31
CA ASN A 145 4.45 1.83 7.67
C ASN A 145 2.93 2.03 7.76
N PHE A 146 2.20 1.47 6.80
CA PHE A 146 0.73 1.47 6.81
C PHE A 146 0.18 0.43 7.77
N SER A 147 -0.95 0.75 8.40
CA SER A 147 -1.71 -0.16 9.26
C SER A 147 -2.22 -1.36 8.47
N SER A 148 -2.35 -2.49 9.14
CA SER A 148 -2.95 -3.69 8.57
C SER A 148 -4.45 -3.50 8.29
N PHE A 149 -4.95 -4.24 7.32
CA PHE A 149 -6.35 -4.25 6.92
C PHE A 149 -6.80 -5.66 6.53
N LEU A 150 -8.10 -5.85 6.45
CA LEU A 150 -8.73 -7.10 6.05
C LEU A 150 -9.19 -7.02 4.59
N SER A 151 -9.39 -8.16 3.95
CA SER A 151 -9.94 -8.22 2.58
C SER A 151 -11.33 -7.58 2.44
N THR A 152 -12.07 -7.50 3.53
CA THR A 152 -13.41 -6.91 3.62
C THR A 152 -13.42 -5.41 3.92
N ASP A 153 -12.28 -4.84 4.33
CA ASP A 153 -12.18 -3.40 4.59
C ASP A 153 -12.25 -2.61 3.28
N THR A 154 -12.66 -1.35 3.38
CA THR A 154 -12.49 -0.38 2.30
C THR A 154 -11.28 0.48 2.58
N ILE A 155 -10.45 0.69 1.55
CA ILE A 155 -9.21 1.47 1.62
C ILE A 155 -9.30 2.62 0.62
N GLN A 156 -8.95 3.81 1.06
CA GLN A 156 -8.82 4.99 0.23
C GLN A 156 -7.58 5.77 0.65
N PHE A 157 -6.91 6.38 -0.31
CA PHE A 157 -5.77 7.26 -0.05
C PHE A 157 -6.15 8.70 -0.30
N HIS A 158 -5.53 9.63 0.44
CA HIS A 158 -5.65 11.06 0.23
C HIS A 158 -4.25 11.66 0.11
N PHE A 159 -4.00 12.38 -0.97
CA PHE A 159 -2.69 12.87 -1.39
C PHE A 159 -2.72 14.39 -1.51
N VAL A 160 -1.91 15.08 -0.70
CA VAL A 160 -1.77 16.54 -0.71
C VAL A 160 -0.32 16.90 -1.05
N PHE A 161 -0.15 17.47 -2.22
CA PHE A 161 1.17 17.75 -2.81
C PHE A 161 1.23 19.17 -3.36
N ASN A 162 2.34 19.86 -3.17
CA ASN A 162 2.51 21.26 -3.57
C ASN A 162 3.78 21.45 -4.40
N ASN A 163 3.78 22.53 -5.20
CA ASN A 163 4.85 22.89 -6.13
C ASN A 163 5.08 21.88 -7.27
N ALA A 164 4.03 21.18 -7.69
CA ALA A 164 4.06 20.29 -8.85
C ALA A 164 3.94 21.12 -10.14
N ASN A 165 5.02 21.70 -10.60
CA ASN A 165 4.99 22.68 -11.69
C ASN A 165 5.61 22.20 -13.00
N ASP A 166 6.20 21.02 -13.06
CA ASP A 166 6.91 20.49 -14.24
C ASP A 166 6.26 19.25 -14.86
N GLY A 167 5.28 18.68 -14.20
CA GLY A 167 4.55 17.49 -14.67
C GLY A 167 3.64 16.93 -13.61
N THR A 168 3.07 15.76 -13.89
CA THR A 168 2.19 15.06 -12.95
C THR A 168 2.94 13.86 -12.35
N GLU A 169 2.98 13.81 -11.05
CA GLU A 169 3.54 12.71 -10.29
C GLU A 169 2.70 11.44 -10.43
N ASN A 170 3.32 10.30 -10.20
CA ASN A 170 2.62 9.04 -10.06
C ASN A 170 2.79 8.48 -8.64
N VAL A 171 1.70 7.98 -8.08
CA VAL A 171 1.73 7.17 -6.85
C VAL A 171 1.18 5.81 -7.17
N PHE A 172 1.95 4.75 -6.95
CA PHE A 172 1.60 3.40 -7.34
C PHE A 172 1.81 2.38 -6.23
N LEU A 173 1.01 1.31 -6.23
CA LEU A 173 1.12 0.21 -5.29
C LEU A 173 2.38 -0.61 -5.57
N ILE A 174 3.10 -0.96 -4.51
CA ILE A 174 4.20 -1.92 -4.55
C ILE A 174 3.86 -3.03 -3.56
N GLY A 175 3.93 -4.28 -3.98
CA GLY A 175 3.92 -5.38 -3.03
C GLY A 175 5.20 -5.33 -2.21
N ALA A 176 5.13 -5.06 -0.90
CA ALA A 176 6.28 -5.32 -0.06
C ALA A 176 6.69 -6.79 -0.28
N PRO A 177 7.99 -7.12 -0.41
CA PRO A 177 8.43 -8.50 -0.47
C PRO A 177 8.02 -9.14 0.86
N GLY A 178 6.80 -9.68 0.89
CA GLY A 178 6.36 -10.54 1.98
C GLY A 178 7.33 -11.69 2.06
N THR A 179 7.54 -12.24 3.25
CA THR A 179 8.01 -13.62 3.35
C THR A 179 7.23 -14.41 2.31
N PRO A 180 7.90 -15.08 1.34
CA PRO A 180 7.21 -15.81 0.29
C PRO A 180 6.10 -16.60 0.97
N ALA A 181 4.84 -16.40 0.54
CA ALA A 181 3.74 -17.21 1.03
C ALA A 181 4.29 -18.64 0.96
N SER A 182 4.36 -19.32 2.10
CA SER A 182 4.92 -20.67 2.13
C SER A 182 4.16 -21.44 1.05
N ILE A 183 4.81 -21.64 -0.09
CA ILE A 183 4.21 -22.39 -1.18
C ILE A 183 3.91 -23.72 -0.53
N PRO A 184 2.63 -24.15 -0.42
CA PRO A 184 2.32 -25.43 0.16
C PRO A 184 3.18 -26.42 -0.60
N GLU A 185 4.07 -27.14 0.11
CA GLU A 185 5.00 -28.08 -0.52
C GLU A 185 4.20 -28.90 -1.52
N PRO A 186 4.59 -28.94 -2.79
CA PRO A 186 3.78 -29.58 -3.80
C PRO A 186 3.40 -30.97 -3.30
N THR A 187 2.14 -31.36 -3.42
CA THR A 187 1.65 -32.70 -3.07
C THR A 187 2.53 -33.80 -3.65
N SER A 188 3.38 -33.47 -4.64
CA SER A 188 4.49 -34.26 -5.15
C SER A 188 5.50 -34.72 -4.08
N LEU A 189 5.82 -33.91 -3.04
CA LEU A 189 6.70 -34.35 -1.95
C LEU A 189 6.01 -35.41 -1.04
N ALA A 190 4.72 -35.19 -0.77
CA ALA A 190 3.93 -36.19 -0.04
C ALA A 190 3.74 -37.47 -0.89
N LEU A 191 3.58 -37.32 -2.21
CA LEU A 191 3.47 -38.42 -3.14
C LEU A 191 4.81 -39.18 -3.28
N LEU A 192 5.92 -38.47 -3.34
CA LEU A 192 7.27 -39.04 -3.38
C LEU A 192 7.59 -39.78 -2.08
N GLY A 193 7.26 -39.19 -0.92
CA GLY A 193 7.45 -39.83 0.39
C GLY A 193 6.61 -41.10 0.55
N SER A 194 5.35 -41.07 0.15
CA SER A 194 4.46 -42.23 0.18
C SER A 194 4.89 -43.33 -0.82
N GLY A 195 5.35 -42.94 -2.02
CA GLY A 195 5.90 -43.84 -3.02
C GLY A 195 7.14 -44.57 -2.53
N LEU A 196 8.06 -43.90 -1.88
CA LEU A 196 9.28 -44.47 -1.29
C LEU A 196 8.95 -45.47 -0.16
N LEU A 197 7.95 -45.15 0.67
CA LEU A 197 7.50 -46.07 1.74
C LEU A 197 6.90 -47.36 1.18
N LEU A 198 6.11 -47.28 0.09
CA LEU A 198 5.55 -48.47 -0.58
C LEU A 198 6.63 -49.32 -1.22
N VAL A 199 7.65 -48.75 -1.83
CA VAL A 199 8.81 -49.42 -2.41
C VAL A 199 9.60 -50.12 -1.30
N ALA A 200 9.91 -49.42 -0.20
CA ALA A 200 10.64 -50.02 0.95
C ALA A 200 9.89 -51.17 1.58
N ALA A 201 8.54 -51.09 1.71
CA ALA A 201 7.70 -52.17 2.22
C ALA A 201 7.74 -53.43 1.33
N LYS A 202 7.81 -53.22 0.00
CA LYS A 202 7.88 -54.31 -0.98
C LYS A 202 9.23 -55.05 -0.92
N PHE A 203 10.34 -54.36 -0.69
CA PHE A 203 11.66 -54.95 -0.53
C PHE A 203 11.81 -55.74 0.80
N ARG A 204 11.20 -55.26 1.90
CA ARG A 204 11.20 -55.97 3.18
C ARG A 204 10.49 -57.32 3.12
N LYS A 205 9.48 -57.50 2.28
CA LYS A 205 8.79 -58.79 2.10
C LYS A 205 9.62 -59.83 1.36
N LYS A 206 10.56 -59.42 0.48
CA LYS A 206 11.45 -60.33 -0.26
C LYS A 206 12.66 -60.79 0.52
N ALA A 207 13.02 -60.13 1.61
CA ALA A 207 14.18 -60.48 2.44
C ALA A 207 13.85 -61.51 3.57
N LYS A 208 12.65 -62.08 3.57
CA LYS A 208 12.19 -63.08 4.56
C LYS A 208 11.93 -64.49 3.96
N ILE A 209 12.62 -64.84 2.86
CA ILE A 209 12.63 -66.23 2.31
C ILE A 209 14.03 -66.75 2.39
#